data_c6d1b08b9c2aba6ce4afd33f9369ce09
#
_entry.id   c6d1b08b9c2aba6ce4afd33f9369ce09
#
_cell.length_a   1.000
_cell.length_b   1.000
_cell.length_c   1.000
_cell.angle_alpha   90.00
_cell.angle_beta   90.00
_cell.angle_gamma   90.00
#
_symmetry.space_group_name_H-M   'P 1'
#
loop_
_entity.id
_entity.type
_entity.pdbx_description
1 polymer ?
#
loop_
_entity_poly.entity_id
_entity_poly.type
_entity_poly.pdbx_seq_one_letter_code
_entity_poly.pdbx_strand_id
1 'polypeptide(L)'
;MKKLMRVGKVVLSAVALSLITHVSKAQVGIGTTTPQERLHVYDGSIIGTTPELPAENDPYYDPDFAIPLHYGFMWLHDKSALRAVGERSGTGTLDKQGIGQFSFAAGYENLASGLGAVSFGLRSSAAGSASFAGGEKSYASGSFDFAFGSGAVASGGHSVAMGDQVSTNGQYSSFVFGSGGNSSLKNDKSYQMVMGFSGGYKLFTNSVQTLGVQLQPGSNAWSVISDINKKENFAPVNGEDFLQKISKMNLTSWNYKGQDSKQYRHYGPMAQDFYKAFGQDAYGTIGTDTTINQADFDGVNLIAIQALVKRTEQLEKQNNDLLMELAEIKAQLAGSARTPGKGKRKGIIANR
;
A
#
# COMPACT_ATOMS: atom_id res chain seq x y z
N MET A 1 -84.39 34.95 34.42
CA MET A 1 -83.17 34.49 35.06
C MET A 1 -82.84 32.99 34.93
N LYS A 2 -83.78 32.06 35.16
CA LYS A 2 -83.46 30.59 35.02
C LYS A 2 -83.01 30.12 33.67
N LYS A 3 -83.40 30.75 32.55
CA LYS A 3 -82.98 30.39 31.15
C LYS A 3 -81.55 30.82 30.82
N LEU A 4 -81.11 32.00 31.34
CA LEU A 4 -79.72 32.46 31.16
C LEU A 4 -78.69 31.64 31.97
N MET A 5 -79.10 31.16 33.15
CA MET A 5 -78.19 30.27 33.90
C MET A 5 -77.95 28.91 33.29
N ARG A 6 -78.93 28.37 32.53
CA ARG A 6 -78.77 27.09 31.82
C ARG A 6 -77.83 27.19 30.63
N VAL A 7 -77.92 28.31 29.86
CA VAL A 7 -77.02 28.54 28.72
C VAL A 7 -75.59 28.78 29.23
N GLY A 8 -75.38 29.51 30.31
CA GLY A 8 -74.06 29.75 30.88
C GLY A 8 -73.40 28.44 31.36
N LYS A 9 -74.16 27.50 31.99
CA LYS A 9 -73.58 26.22 32.39
C LYS A 9 -73.22 25.30 31.25
N VAL A 10 -74.00 25.29 30.16
CA VAL A 10 -73.70 24.49 28.97
C VAL A 10 -72.49 25.07 28.24
N VAL A 11 -72.37 26.40 28.12
CA VAL A 11 -71.20 27.03 27.48
C VAL A 11 -69.94 26.83 28.32
N LEU A 12 -70.01 26.92 29.66
CA LEU A 12 -68.85 26.64 30.52
C LEU A 12 -68.43 25.18 30.46
N SER A 13 -69.39 24.22 30.38
CA SER A 13 -69.09 22.79 30.18
C SER A 13 -68.50 22.50 28.82
N ALA A 14 -68.95 23.17 27.76
CA ALA A 14 -68.40 23.02 26.40
C ALA A 14 -66.98 23.61 26.28
N VAL A 15 -66.73 24.77 26.89
CA VAL A 15 -65.41 25.36 26.95
C VAL A 15 -64.46 24.53 27.81
N ALA A 16 -64.89 23.99 28.94
CA ALA A 16 -64.07 23.07 29.74
C ALA A 16 -63.78 21.75 29.02
N LEU A 17 -64.72 21.22 28.20
CA LEU A 17 -64.51 20.00 27.42
C LEU A 17 -63.61 20.27 26.19
N SER A 18 -63.64 21.48 25.58
CA SER A 18 -62.76 21.84 24.46
C SER A 18 -61.33 22.10 24.88
N LEU A 19 -61.08 22.42 26.14
CA LEU A 19 -59.76 22.59 26.73
C LEU A 19 -59.09 21.24 27.09
N ILE A 20 -59.86 20.13 27.08
CA ILE A 20 -59.31 18.80 27.39
C ILE A 20 -58.87 18.02 26.11
N THR A 21 -59.21 18.51 24.91
CA THR A 21 -58.73 17.91 23.65
C THR A 21 -57.38 18.45 23.19
N HIS A 22 -56.49 18.75 24.07
CA HIS A 22 -55.11 18.76 23.73
C HIS A 22 -54.68 17.29 23.55
N VAL A 23 -54.49 16.88 22.31
CA VAL A 23 -53.88 15.61 21.99
C VAL A 23 -52.52 15.63 22.72
N SER A 24 -52.47 15.08 23.90
CA SER A 24 -51.23 14.83 24.61
C SER A 24 -50.48 13.81 23.77
N LYS A 25 -49.52 14.27 22.95
CA LYS A 25 -48.58 13.36 22.37
C LYS A 25 -47.94 12.62 23.54
N ALA A 26 -48.15 11.31 23.59
CA ALA A 26 -47.59 10.48 24.62
C ALA A 26 -46.05 10.59 24.54
N GLN A 27 -45.47 11.35 25.45
CA GLN A 27 -44.03 11.51 25.63
C GLN A 27 -43.63 10.89 26.95
N VAL A 28 -42.56 10.11 26.96
CA VAL A 28 -41.97 9.52 28.16
C VAL A 28 -40.73 10.32 28.51
N GLY A 29 -40.79 11.06 29.62
CA GLY A 29 -39.64 11.72 30.21
C GLY A 29 -39.15 10.90 31.40
N ILE A 30 -37.87 10.57 31.42
CA ILE A 30 -37.17 9.98 32.55
C ILE A 30 -36.20 11.03 33.06
N GLY A 31 -36.39 11.49 34.34
CA GLY A 31 -35.59 12.57 34.91
C GLY A 31 -35.96 13.98 34.43
N THR A 32 -37.00 14.14 33.60
CA THR A 32 -37.50 15.45 33.15
C THR A 32 -39.02 15.50 33.08
N THR A 33 -39.59 16.66 33.41
CA THR A 33 -41.03 16.96 33.28
C THR A 33 -41.36 17.65 31.95
N THR A 34 -40.38 18.04 31.17
CA THR A 34 -40.51 18.73 29.87
C THR A 34 -39.78 17.96 28.78
N PRO A 35 -40.28 16.75 28.39
CA PRO A 35 -39.63 15.97 27.35
C PRO A 35 -39.63 16.72 26.00
N GLN A 36 -38.51 16.74 25.30
CA GLN A 36 -38.36 17.36 23.97
C GLN A 36 -38.60 16.37 22.82
N GLU A 37 -38.55 15.07 23.13
CA GLU A 37 -38.80 13.96 22.22
C GLU A 37 -39.78 12.95 22.84
N ARG A 38 -40.24 11.96 22.07
CA ARG A 38 -41.15 10.91 22.52
C ARG A 38 -40.60 10.10 23.69
N LEU A 39 -39.28 9.83 23.67
CA LEU A 39 -38.53 9.31 24.80
C LEU A 39 -37.39 10.27 25.08
N HIS A 40 -37.39 10.90 26.25
CA HIS A 40 -36.32 11.79 26.71
C HIS A 40 -35.81 11.33 28.05
N VAL A 41 -34.57 10.82 28.08
CA VAL A 41 -33.85 10.52 29.34
C VAL A 41 -32.92 11.70 29.61
N TYR A 42 -33.17 12.42 30.73
CA TYR A 42 -32.38 13.52 31.16
C TYR A 42 -31.45 13.08 32.30
N ASP A 43 -30.14 13.32 32.12
CA ASP A 43 -29.10 12.99 33.11
C ASP A 43 -29.10 11.51 33.53
N GLY A 44 -29.16 10.59 32.55
CA GLY A 44 -29.20 9.16 32.84
C GLY A 44 -28.69 8.27 31.68
N SER A 45 -28.28 7.07 32.04
CA SER A 45 -27.92 6.02 31.11
C SER A 45 -29.16 5.24 30.63
N ILE A 46 -29.11 4.71 29.40
CA ILE A 46 -30.11 3.75 28.89
C ILE A 46 -29.45 2.38 28.86
N ILE A 47 -29.99 1.41 29.58
CA ILE A 47 -29.43 0.07 29.66
C ILE A 47 -30.54 -0.95 29.37
N GLY A 48 -30.37 -1.73 28.34
CA GLY A 48 -31.16 -2.90 28.05
C GLY A 48 -30.25 -4.12 28.02
N THR A 49 -30.50 -5.08 28.90
CA THR A 49 -29.75 -6.33 28.94
C THR A 49 -30.70 -7.51 28.93
N THR A 50 -30.29 -8.62 28.32
CA THR A 50 -30.99 -9.88 28.46
C THR A 50 -30.53 -10.57 29.76
N PRO A 51 -31.42 -11.33 30.43
CA PRO A 51 -31.01 -12.27 31.46
C PRO A 51 -30.03 -13.28 30.82
N GLU A 52 -29.17 -13.86 31.66
CA GLU A 52 -28.29 -14.97 31.27
C GLU A 52 -29.13 -16.11 30.67
N LEU A 53 -28.95 -16.38 29.40
CA LEU A 53 -29.63 -17.50 28.75
C LEU A 53 -28.89 -18.78 29.10
N PRO A 54 -29.58 -19.84 29.59
CA PRO A 54 -28.98 -21.16 29.71
C PRO A 54 -28.39 -21.57 28.35
N ALA A 55 -27.19 -22.11 28.36
CA ALA A 55 -26.45 -22.47 27.15
C ALA A 55 -27.28 -23.34 26.19
N GLU A 56 -28.13 -24.23 26.72
CA GLU A 56 -29.01 -25.12 25.98
C GLU A 56 -30.13 -24.45 25.17
N ASN A 57 -30.44 -23.18 25.45
CA ASN A 57 -31.49 -22.40 24.80
C ASN A 57 -30.93 -21.32 23.85
N ASP A 58 -29.60 -21.29 23.66
CA ASP A 58 -28.98 -20.37 22.72
C ASP A 58 -29.06 -20.95 21.30
N PRO A 59 -29.65 -20.23 20.31
CA PRO A 59 -29.67 -20.65 18.92
C PRO A 59 -28.28 -20.77 18.28
N TYR A 60 -27.24 -20.25 18.93
CA TYR A 60 -25.83 -20.35 18.54
C TYR A 60 -25.03 -21.21 19.52
N TYR A 61 -25.72 -22.10 20.29
CA TYR A 61 -25.09 -23.00 21.25
C TYR A 61 -24.05 -23.90 20.59
N ASP A 62 -22.81 -23.74 21.02
CA ASP A 62 -21.72 -24.66 20.74
C ASP A 62 -21.57 -25.56 21.97
N PRO A 63 -21.83 -26.87 21.88
CA PRO A 63 -21.73 -27.79 23.01
C PRO A 63 -20.34 -27.85 23.63
N ASP A 64 -19.30 -27.48 22.89
CA ASP A 64 -17.92 -27.38 23.39
C ASP A 64 -17.67 -26.12 24.23
N PHE A 65 -18.64 -25.15 24.22
CA PHE A 65 -18.55 -23.88 24.94
C PHE A 65 -19.86 -23.58 25.71
N ALA A 66 -20.22 -24.43 26.65
CA ALA A 66 -21.41 -24.25 27.52
C ALA A 66 -21.28 -23.08 28.50
N ILE A 67 -21.04 -21.86 27.99
CA ILE A 67 -20.92 -20.64 28.77
C ILE A 67 -22.13 -19.74 28.50
N PRO A 68 -22.85 -19.28 29.54
CA PRO A 68 -23.99 -18.38 29.39
C PRO A 68 -23.65 -17.11 28.65
N LEU A 69 -24.55 -16.65 27.76
CA LEU A 69 -24.41 -15.45 26.97
C LEU A 69 -25.21 -14.30 27.54
N HIS A 70 -24.57 -13.15 27.62
CA HIS A 70 -25.19 -11.87 27.94
C HIS A 70 -25.22 -10.99 26.70
N TYR A 71 -26.36 -10.34 26.43
CA TYR A 71 -26.52 -9.36 25.38
C TYR A 71 -26.89 -8.02 26.02
N GLY A 72 -26.24 -6.94 25.61
CA GLY A 72 -26.54 -5.62 26.12
C GLY A 72 -26.54 -4.54 25.05
N PHE A 73 -27.57 -3.68 25.14
CA PHE A 73 -27.54 -2.36 24.53
C PHE A 73 -27.45 -1.32 25.64
N MET A 74 -26.40 -0.50 25.62
CA MET A 74 -26.13 0.45 26.66
C MET A 74 -25.67 1.78 26.10
N TRP A 75 -26.37 2.87 26.49
CA TRP A 75 -25.85 4.21 26.43
C TRP A 75 -25.46 4.62 27.84
N LEU A 76 -24.18 4.84 28.08
CA LEU A 76 -23.61 5.25 29.35
C LEU A 76 -23.38 6.75 29.34
N HIS A 77 -24.25 7.51 30.04
CA HIS A 77 -24.19 8.97 30.09
C HIS A 77 -22.86 9.49 30.66
N ASP A 78 -22.41 8.96 31.80
CA ASP A 78 -21.18 9.36 32.48
C ASP A 78 -19.88 9.08 31.66
N LYS A 79 -19.97 8.24 30.68
CA LYS A 79 -18.86 7.92 29.78
C LYS A 79 -19.07 8.41 28.35
N SER A 80 -20.28 8.87 28.02
CA SER A 80 -20.69 9.16 26.63
C SER A 80 -20.35 8.01 25.66
N ALA A 81 -20.59 6.77 26.12
CA ALA A 81 -20.19 5.56 25.44
C ALA A 81 -21.39 4.72 25.03
N LEU A 82 -21.29 4.06 23.87
CA LEU A 82 -22.32 3.19 23.32
C LEU A 82 -21.82 1.75 23.20
N ARG A 83 -22.68 0.80 23.64
CA ARG A 83 -22.46 -0.65 23.52
C ARG A 83 -23.67 -1.32 22.90
N ALA A 84 -23.43 -2.21 21.93
CA ALA A 84 -24.38 -3.18 21.39
C ALA A 84 -23.63 -4.53 21.26
N VAL A 85 -23.43 -5.19 22.39
CA VAL A 85 -22.46 -6.28 22.52
C VAL A 85 -23.12 -7.53 23.11
N GLY A 86 -22.81 -8.69 22.53
CA GLY A 86 -22.97 -9.99 23.18
C GLY A 86 -21.64 -10.41 23.84
N GLU A 87 -21.70 -10.99 25.03
CA GLU A 87 -20.51 -11.52 25.69
C GLU A 87 -20.80 -12.84 26.40
N ARG A 88 -19.73 -13.61 26.63
CA ARG A 88 -19.76 -14.72 27.59
C ARG A 88 -19.65 -14.19 28.99
N SER A 89 -20.26 -14.89 29.95
CA SER A 89 -20.14 -14.55 31.36
C SER A 89 -18.66 -14.44 31.78
N GLY A 90 -18.33 -13.28 32.37
CA GLY A 90 -16.97 -13.02 32.86
C GLY A 90 -15.97 -12.42 31.89
N THR A 91 -16.32 -12.15 30.64
CA THR A 91 -15.41 -11.46 29.70
C THR A 91 -15.29 -9.95 29.96
N GLY A 92 -16.26 -9.36 30.62
CA GLY A 92 -16.21 -7.96 31.08
C GLY A 92 -16.37 -6.92 29.98
N THR A 93 -16.85 -7.28 28.80
CA THR A 93 -17.07 -6.31 27.70
C THR A 93 -18.23 -5.35 27.99
N LEU A 94 -19.16 -5.78 28.83
CA LEU A 94 -20.28 -4.98 29.36
C LEU A 94 -19.94 -4.37 30.75
N ASP A 95 -18.78 -4.68 31.35
CA ASP A 95 -18.37 -4.10 32.60
C ASP A 95 -18.05 -2.60 32.42
N LYS A 96 -18.78 -1.77 33.17
CA LYS A 96 -18.63 -0.32 33.12
C LYS A 96 -17.18 0.15 33.37
N GLN A 97 -16.39 -0.56 34.17
CA GLN A 97 -15.00 -0.20 34.44
C GLN A 97 -14.10 -0.35 33.22
N GLY A 98 -14.34 -1.39 32.40
CA GLY A 98 -13.60 -1.65 31.14
C GLY A 98 -14.01 -0.78 29.97
N ILE A 99 -15.07 0.03 30.08
CA ILE A 99 -15.57 0.87 28.99
C ILE A 99 -14.84 2.22 28.97
N GLY A 100 -14.21 2.55 27.84
CA GLY A 100 -13.56 3.84 27.62
C GLY A 100 -14.55 5.01 27.49
N GLN A 101 -14.13 6.23 27.85
CA GLN A 101 -14.91 7.43 27.54
C GLN A 101 -15.01 7.70 26.07
N PHE A 102 -16.18 8.17 25.59
CA PHE A 102 -16.48 8.46 24.19
C PHE A 102 -16.29 7.26 23.25
N SER A 103 -16.38 6.04 23.76
CA SER A 103 -16.07 4.82 23.03
C SER A 103 -17.32 4.12 22.47
N PHE A 104 -17.11 3.34 21.42
CA PHE A 104 -18.15 2.55 20.77
C PHE A 104 -17.71 1.10 20.63
N ALA A 105 -18.57 0.13 21.03
CA ALA A 105 -18.35 -1.27 20.67
C ALA A 105 -19.64 -1.94 20.23
N ALA A 106 -19.56 -2.79 19.17
CA ALA A 106 -20.68 -3.56 18.68
C ALA A 106 -20.23 -4.94 18.19
N GLY A 107 -21.08 -5.97 18.40
CA GLY A 107 -20.85 -7.35 18.00
C GLY A 107 -20.63 -8.28 19.17
N TYR A 108 -19.75 -9.27 19.05
CA TYR A 108 -19.55 -10.30 20.05
C TYR A 108 -18.18 -10.20 20.72
N GLU A 109 -18.14 -10.10 22.05
CA GLU A 109 -16.94 -9.98 22.87
C GLU A 109 -15.98 -8.85 22.40
N ASN A 110 -16.55 -7.74 21.93
CA ASN A 110 -15.73 -6.59 21.51
C ASN A 110 -15.49 -5.61 22.64
N LEU A 111 -14.25 -5.19 22.84
CA LEU A 111 -13.85 -4.28 23.91
C LEU A 111 -13.30 -2.97 23.32
N ALA A 112 -13.89 -1.84 23.71
CA ALA A 112 -13.38 -0.51 23.40
C ALA A 112 -13.06 0.21 24.73
N SER A 113 -11.86 -0.02 25.25
CA SER A 113 -11.42 0.50 26.56
C SER A 113 -10.62 1.80 26.45
N GLY A 114 -10.12 2.14 25.29
CA GLY A 114 -9.42 3.40 25.07
C GLY A 114 -10.36 4.60 25.02
N LEU A 115 -9.84 5.79 25.33
CA LEU A 115 -10.54 7.06 25.16
C LEU A 115 -10.88 7.27 23.67
N GLY A 116 -12.15 7.44 23.32
CA GLY A 116 -12.58 7.59 21.95
C GLY A 116 -12.35 6.35 21.05
N ALA A 117 -12.15 5.18 21.65
CA ALA A 117 -11.87 3.96 20.91
C ALA A 117 -13.13 3.36 20.27
N VAL A 118 -12.94 2.66 19.16
CA VAL A 118 -13.99 1.95 18.43
C VAL A 118 -13.62 0.50 18.24
N SER A 119 -14.53 -0.43 18.61
CA SER A 119 -14.32 -1.87 18.37
C SER A 119 -15.59 -2.52 17.83
N PHE A 120 -15.47 -3.32 16.76
CA PHE A 120 -16.61 -4.07 16.25
C PHE A 120 -16.22 -5.39 15.58
N GLY A 121 -17.22 -6.30 15.47
CA GLY A 121 -17.05 -7.62 14.89
C GLY A 121 -17.04 -8.70 15.95
N LEU A 122 -16.01 -9.56 15.96
CA LEU A 122 -15.92 -10.73 16.81
C LEU A 122 -14.60 -10.72 17.60
N ARG A 123 -14.67 -10.60 18.94
CA ARG A 123 -13.51 -10.67 19.86
C ARG A 123 -12.39 -9.66 19.54
N SER A 124 -12.76 -8.49 19.04
CA SER A 124 -11.79 -7.44 18.74
C SER A 124 -11.64 -6.49 19.91
N SER A 125 -10.46 -5.87 20.08
CA SER A 125 -10.16 -4.98 21.19
C SER A 125 -9.44 -3.71 20.74
N ALA A 126 -10.01 -2.54 21.06
CA ALA A 126 -9.44 -1.23 20.87
C ALA A 126 -9.10 -0.63 22.25
N ALA A 127 -7.85 -0.79 22.71
CA ALA A 127 -7.39 -0.37 24.01
C ALA A 127 -6.64 0.96 23.99
N GLY A 128 -6.08 1.35 22.85
CA GLY A 128 -5.41 2.63 22.69
C GLY A 128 -6.39 3.81 22.59
N SER A 129 -5.95 5.02 22.97
CA SER A 129 -6.75 6.23 22.75
C SER A 129 -6.96 6.49 21.28
N ALA A 130 -8.20 6.81 20.88
CA ALA A 130 -8.61 7.02 19.51
C ALA A 130 -8.22 5.85 18.56
N SER A 131 -8.15 4.63 19.10
CA SER A 131 -7.83 3.43 18.33
C SER A 131 -9.08 2.79 17.72
N PHE A 132 -8.87 1.97 16.71
CA PHE A 132 -9.91 1.27 15.99
C PHE A 132 -9.54 -0.20 15.84
N ALA A 133 -10.44 -1.11 16.23
CA ALA A 133 -10.27 -2.55 16.03
C ALA A 133 -11.53 -3.15 15.40
N GLY A 134 -11.40 -3.88 14.30
CA GLY A 134 -12.55 -4.47 13.60
C GLY A 134 -12.23 -5.80 12.92
N GLY A 135 -13.28 -6.61 12.72
CA GLY A 135 -13.16 -7.94 12.15
C GLY A 135 -13.17 -9.03 13.21
N GLU A 136 -12.30 -10.03 13.11
CA GLU A 136 -12.19 -11.13 14.07
C GLU A 136 -10.83 -11.09 14.80
N LYS A 137 -10.86 -11.08 16.14
CA LYS A 137 -9.64 -11.11 16.97
C LYS A 137 -8.59 -10.06 16.57
N SER A 138 -9.07 -8.86 16.21
CA SER A 138 -8.20 -7.73 15.89
C SER A 138 -7.91 -6.89 17.13
N TYR A 139 -6.65 -6.44 17.29
CA TYR A 139 -6.20 -5.73 18.48
C TYR A 139 -5.51 -4.41 18.10
N ALA A 140 -6.02 -3.29 18.61
CA ALA A 140 -5.43 -1.97 18.46
C ALA A 140 -5.05 -1.43 19.85
N SER A 141 -3.78 -1.57 20.24
CA SER A 141 -3.34 -1.32 21.62
C SER A 141 -2.61 0.01 21.82
N GLY A 142 -2.02 0.57 20.80
CA GLY A 142 -1.40 1.89 20.85
C GLY A 142 -2.38 3.00 20.51
N SER A 143 -2.08 4.24 20.92
CA SER A 143 -2.88 5.41 20.55
C SER A 143 -2.87 5.64 19.05
N PHE A 144 -4.04 5.94 18.50
CA PHE A 144 -4.26 6.14 17.05
C PHE A 144 -3.94 4.90 16.18
N ASP A 145 -3.90 3.71 16.78
CA ASP A 145 -3.72 2.46 16.05
C ASP A 145 -5.01 2.04 15.33
N PHE A 146 -4.85 1.44 14.16
CA PHE A 146 -5.93 0.87 13.37
C PHE A 146 -5.65 -0.59 13.07
N ALA A 147 -6.50 -1.51 13.55
CA ALA A 147 -6.41 -2.94 13.29
C ALA A 147 -7.70 -3.44 12.63
N PHE A 148 -7.61 -4.06 11.46
CA PHE A 148 -8.77 -4.57 10.74
C PHE A 148 -8.47 -5.88 9.99
N GLY A 149 -9.25 -6.92 10.26
CA GLY A 149 -9.12 -8.21 9.57
C GLY A 149 -9.36 -9.39 10.50
N SER A 150 -8.61 -10.48 10.28
CA SER A 150 -8.60 -11.65 11.14
C SER A 150 -7.23 -11.76 11.82
N GLY A 151 -7.19 -11.65 13.14
CA GLY A 151 -5.94 -11.68 13.89
C GLY A 151 -4.99 -10.50 13.58
N ALA A 152 -5.53 -9.35 13.17
CA ALA A 152 -4.73 -8.15 12.91
C ALA A 152 -4.33 -7.46 14.22
N VAL A 153 -3.04 -7.16 14.40
CA VAL A 153 -2.52 -6.53 15.62
C VAL A 153 -1.79 -5.23 15.27
N ALA A 154 -2.38 -4.10 15.60
CA ALA A 154 -1.74 -2.79 15.58
C ALA A 154 -1.26 -2.42 16.98
N SER A 155 0.02 -2.15 17.14
CA SER A 155 0.66 -1.80 18.40
C SER A 155 1.87 -0.89 18.14
N GLY A 156 2.20 -0.01 19.10
CA GLY A 156 3.30 0.94 18.92
C GLY A 156 2.86 2.39 18.78
N GLY A 157 1.60 2.64 18.43
CA GLY A 157 1.01 3.95 18.21
C GLY A 157 1.15 4.46 16.77
N HIS A 158 0.10 5.15 16.30
CA HIS A 158 0.00 5.67 14.93
C HIS A 158 0.19 4.61 13.84
N SER A 159 -0.13 3.35 14.14
CA SER A 159 0.19 2.19 13.31
C SER A 159 -1.07 1.59 12.69
N VAL A 160 -0.91 0.94 11.54
CA VAL A 160 -2.00 0.29 10.82
C VAL A 160 -1.67 -1.17 10.53
N ALA A 161 -2.54 -2.08 10.96
CA ALA A 161 -2.49 -3.50 10.63
C ALA A 161 -3.79 -3.90 9.91
N MET A 162 -3.71 -4.31 8.65
CA MET A 162 -4.88 -4.67 7.86
C MET A 162 -4.67 -5.98 7.12
N GLY A 163 -5.52 -6.97 7.38
CA GLY A 163 -5.45 -8.26 6.71
C GLY A 163 -5.59 -9.44 7.66
N ASP A 164 -5.03 -10.57 7.26
CA ASP A 164 -5.08 -11.82 8.02
C ASP A 164 -3.72 -12.13 8.66
N GLN A 165 -3.70 -12.34 9.98
CA GLN A 165 -2.48 -12.65 10.74
C GLN A 165 -1.34 -11.66 10.47
N VAL A 166 -1.62 -10.37 10.61
CA VAL A 166 -0.66 -9.27 10.38
C VAL A 166 -0.38 -8.51 11.67
N SER A 167 0.83 -7.99 11.87
CA SER A 167 1.18 -7.26 13.09
C SER A 167 2.19 -6.13 12.84
N THR A 168 1.94 -4.96 13.43
CA THR A 168 2.95 -3.89 13.47
C THR A 168 4.05 -4.14 14.50
N ASN A 169 3.92 -5.18 15.34
CA ASN A 169 4.96 -5.69 16.23
C ASN A 169 5.57 -4.63 17.17
N GLY A 170 4.73 -3.73 17.68
CA GLY A 170 5.18 -2.63 18.58
C GLY A 170 5.90 -1.48 17.88
N GLN A 171 6.00 -1.50 16.56
CA GLN A 171 6.70 -0.48 15.80
C GLN A 171 5.86 0.77 15.60
N TYR A 172 6.40 1.92 15.99
CA TYR A 172 5.73 3.21 15.91
C TYR A 172 5.52 3.65 14.45
N SER A 173 4.35 4.23 14.14
CA SER A 173 4.01 4.80 12.83
C SER A 173 4.29 3.84 11.67
N SER A 174 3.93 2.56 11.85
CA SER A 174 4.20 1.47 10.90
C SER A 174 2.93 0.98 10.25
N PHE A 175 3.07 0.44 9.05
CA PHE A 175 1.97 -0.14 8.28
C PHE A 175 2.28 -1.60 7.94
N VAL A 176 1.29 -2.49 8.13
CA VAL A 176 1.35 -3.85 7.60
C VAL A 176 0.04 -4.16 6.89
N PHE A 177 0.15 -4.68 5.67
CA PHE A 177 -1.01 -5.00 4.86
C PHE A 177 -0.81 -6.31 4.10
N GLY A 178 -1.78 -7.23 4.22
CA GLY A 178 -1.71 -8.50 3.50
C GLY A 178 -2.19 -9.69 4.28
N SER A 179 -1.56 -10.84 4.03
CA SER A 179 -1.83 -12.07 4.76
C SER A 179 -0.53 -12.73 5.21
N GLY A 180 -0.46 -13.04 6.49
CA GLY A 180 0.66 -13.75 7.10
C GLY A 180 0.61 -15.27 6.87
N GLY A 181 -0.51 -15.82 6.44
CA GLY A 181 -0.73 -17.26 6.31
C GLY A 181 -0.48 -17.98 7.64
N ASN A 182 0.38 -19.01 7.64
CA ASN A 182 0.70 -19.78 8.83
C ASN A 182 1.69 -19.08 9.79
N SER A 183 2.26 -17.93 9.37
CA SER A 183 3.14 -17.11 10.20
C SER A 183 2.74 -15.66 10.07
N SER A 184 2.70 -14.93 11.19
CA SER A 184 2.32 -13.53 11.18
C SER A 184 3.27 -12.67 10.32
N LEU A 185 2.70 -11.90 9.38
CA LEU A 185 3.44 -10.87 8.65
C LEU A 185 3.69 -9.67 9.58
N LYS A 186 4.94 -9.25 9.76
CA LYS A 186 5.32 -8.28 10.80
C LYS A 186 6.24 -7.17 10.29
N ASN A 187 6.10 -6.00 10.89
CA ASN A 187 7.13 -4.96 10.85
C ASN A 187 8.30 -5.32 11.77
N ASP A 188 9.50 -4.93 11.40
CA ASP A 188 10.72 -5.05 12.21
C ASP A 188 11.33 -3.71 12.60
N LYS A 189 10.80 -2.60 12.04
CA LYS A 189 11.25 -1.23 12.30
C LYS A 189 10.09 -0.26 12.33
N SER A 190 10.22 0.80 13.15
CA SER A 190 9.35 1.97 13.09
C SER A 190 9.43 2.68 11.74
N TYR A 191 8.34 3.34 11.34
CA TYR A 191 8.21 4.05 10.05
C TYR A 191 8.37 3.15 8.81
N GLN A 192 8.12 1.85 8.97
CA GLN A 192 8.20 0.87 7.90
C GLN A 192 6.81 0.50 7.39
N MET A 193 6.68 0.35 6.07
CA MET A 193 5.54 -0.31 5.45
C MET A 193 5.92 -1.72 5.00
N VAL A 194 5.17 -2.72 5.44
CA VAL A 194 5.31 -4.12 5.02
C VAL A 194 4.04 -4.55 4.29
N MET A 195 4.19 -5.11 3.11
CA MET A 195 3.09 -5.72 2.36
C MET A 195 3.46 -7.17 2.03
N GLY A 196 2.51 -8.11 2.21
CA GLY A 196 2.74 -9.51 1.91
C GLY A 196 1.52 -10.17 1.26
N PHE A 197 1.66 -10.48 -0.04
CA PHE A 197 0.64 -11.16 -0.82
C PHE A 197 1.31 -12.28 -1.63
N SER A 198 1.00 -13.54 -1.30
CA SER A 198 1.57 -14.71 -1.97
C SER A 198 1.22 -14.79 -3.46
N GLY A 199 0.14 -14.13 -3.89
CA GLY A 199 -0.25 -13.98 -5.30
C GLY A 199 0.52 -12.92 -6.08
N GLY A 200 1.47 -12.21 -5.43
CA GLY A 200 2.23 -11.12 -6.04
C GLY A 200 1.52 -9.78 -6.05
N TYR A 201 2.07 -8.84 -6.81
CA TYR A 201 1.57 -7.45 -6.88
C TYR A 201 1.42 -7.00 -8.31
N LYS A 202 0.41 -6.18 -8.59
CA LYS A 202 0.22 -5.47 -9.86
C LYS A 202 -0.11 -4.02 -9.58
N LEU A 203 0.66 -3.11 -10.17
CA LEU A 203 0.45 -1.67 -10.09
C LEU A 203 0.24 -1.14 -11.50
N PHE A 204 -0.96 -0.62 -11.77
CA PHE A 204 -1.31 -0.06 -13.08
C PHE A 204 -1.40 1.46 -13.01
N THR A 205 -0.95 2.12 -14.08
CA THR A 205 -0.97 3.58 -14.19
C THR A 205 -1.97 4.10 -15.21
N ASN A 206 -2.74 3.19 -15.86
CA ASN A 206 -3.84 3.56 -16.74
C ASN A 206 -5.11 2.73 -16.44
N SER A 207 -6.27 3.26 -16.84
CA SER A 207 -7.58 2.65 -16.55
C SER A 207 -7.83 1.31 -17.26
N VAL A 208 -7.19 1.10 -18.41
CA VAL A 208 -7.33 -0.14 -19.20
C VAL A 208 -6.33 -1.23 -18.81
N GLN A 209 -5.53 -1.01 -17.77
CA GLN A 209 -4.60 -1.98 -17.19
C GLN A 209 -3.57 -2.55 -18.19
N THR A 210 -3.13 -1.72 -19.13
CA THR A 210 -2.12 -2.10 -20.13
C THR A 210 -0.72 -1.61 -19.80
N LEU A 211 -0.61 -0.59 -18.91
CA LEU A 211 0.65 -0.01 -18.45
C LEU A 211 0.82 -0.19 -16.94
N GLY A 212 1.99 -0.66 -16.53
CA GLY A 212 2.27 -0.88 -15.12
C GLY A 212 3.46 -1.81 -14.88
N VAL A 213 3.62 -2.16 -13.62
CA VAL A 213 4.63 -3.11 -13.16
C VAL A 213 3.98 -4.22 -12.34
N GLN A 214 4.61 -5.37 -12.30
CA GLN A 214 4.16 -6.49 -11.48
C GLN A 214 5.34 -7.17 -10.78
N LEU A 215 5.09 -7.66 -9.56
CA LEU A 215 5.96 -8.58 -8.86
C LEU A 215 5.25 -9.94 -8.86
N GLN A 216 5.77 -10.88 -9.62
CA GLN A 216 5.19 -12.23 -9.74
C GLN A 216 5.35 -13.01 -8.43
N PRO A 217 4.46 -14.00 -8.15
CA PRO A 217 4.65 -14.92 -7.05
C PRO A 217 6.05 -15.53 -7.05
N GLY A 218 6.75 -15.45 -5.91
CA GLY A 218 8.12 -15.98 -5.76
C GLY A 218 9.22 -15.16 -6.44
N SER A 219 8.90 -14.06 -7.11
CA SER A 219 9.90 -13.17 -7.71
C SER A 219 10.46 -12.17 -6.69
N ASN A 220 11.71 -11.77 -6.89
CA ASN A 220 12.39 -10.74 -6.10
C ASN A 220 12.61 -9.43 -6.88
N ALA A 221 12.05 -9.31 -8.08
CA ALA A 221 12.22 -8.14 -8.95
C ALA A 221 10.91 -7.74 -9.63
N TRP A 222 10.72 -6.43 -9.81
CA TRP A 222 9.63 -5.87 -10.58
C TRP A 222 9.80 -6.16 -12.07
N SER A 223 8.74 -6.65 -12.71
CA SER A 223 8.67 -6.83 -14.15
C SER A 223 7.81 -5.74 -14.77
N VAL A 224 8.32 -5.07 -15.81
CA VAL A 224 7.53 -4.15 -16.63
C VAL A 224 6.71 -4.92 -17.65
N ILE A 225 5.52 -4.42 -17.96
CA ILE A 225 4.71 -5.01 -19.04
C ILE A 225 5.36 -4.65 -20.37
N SER A 226 5.85 -5.67 -21.12
CA SER A 226 6.57 -5.50 -22.38
C SER A 226 6.05 -6.45 -23.48
N ASP A 227 4.74 -6.63 -23.55
CA ASP A 227 4.05 -7.43 -24.55
C ASP A 227 3.97 -6.66 -25.87
N ILE A 228 4.38 -7.29 -26.99
CA ILE A 228 4.34 -6.68 -28.33
C ILE A 228 2.92 -6.27 -28.74
N ASN A 229 1.89 -6.99 -28.31
CA ASN A 229 0.50 -6.68 -28.60
C ASN A 229 -0.04 -5.43 -27.86
N LYS A 230 0.76 -4.88 -26.97
CA LYS A 230 0.45 -3.66 -26.20
C LYS A 230 1.29 -2.46 -26.62
N LYS A 231 2.06 -2.61 -27.69
CA LYS A 231 2.97 -1.60 -28.25
C LYS A 231 2.64 -1.33 -29.71
N GLU A 232 2.93 -0.13 -30.16
CA GLU A 232 2.74 0.32 -31.54
C GLU A 232 3.86 1.28 -31.96
N ASN A 233 3.87 1.72 -33.23
CA ASN A 233 4.82 2.69 -33.78
C ASN A 233 6.29 2.25 -33.63
N PHE A 234 6.57 0.98 -33.98
CA PHE A 234 7.94 0.44 -33.93
C PHE A 234 8.82 1.13 -34.98
N ALA A 235 9.96 1.67 -34.53
CA ALA A 235 10.95 2.28 -35.41
C ALA A 235 12.34 1.66 -35.18
N PRO A 236 13.14 1.46 -36.23
CA PRO A 236 14.53 1.02 -36.10
C PRO A 236 15.36 2.12 -35.44
N VAL A 237 16.32 1.72 -34.60
CA VAL A 237 17.24 2.64 -33.92
C VAL A 237 18.66 2.48 -34.47
N ASN A 238 19.41 3.58 -34.54
CA ASN A 238 20.81 3.58 -34.94
C ASN A 238 21.70 3.39 -33.71
N GLY A 239 22.25 2.20 -33.51
CA GLY A 239 23.09 1.88 -32.36
C GLY A 239 24.40 2.69 -32.31
N GLU A 240 24.99 3.09 -33.44
CA GLU A 240 26.18 3.93 -33.45
C GLU A 240 25.91 5.36 -32.94
N ASP A 241 24.73 5.92 -33.25
CA ASP A 241 24.26 7.17 -32.66
C ASP A 241 24.13 7.07 -31.12
N PHE A 242 23.60 5.93 -30.64
CA PHE A 242 23.50 5.66 -29.20
C PHE A 242 24.88 5.61 -28.53
N LEU A 243 25.86 4.93 -29.15
CA LEU A 243 27.23 4.90 -28.62
C LEU A 243 27.85 6.30 -28.57
N GLN A 244 27.65 7.12 -29.59
CA GLN A 244 28.16 8.51 -29.60
C GLN A 244 27.51 9.38 -28.54
N LYS A 245 26.19 9.22 -28.32
CA LYS A 245 25.47 9.95 -27.27
C LYS A 245 25.96 9.54 -25.88
N ILE A 246 26.12 8.24 -25.62
CA ILE A 246 26.64 7.72 -24.35
C ILE A 246 28.06 8.20 -24.11
N SER A 247 28.93 8.19 -25.12
CA SER A 247 30.34 8.62 -24.98
C SER A 247 30.50 10.09 -24.59
N LYS A 248 29.49 10.91 -24.88
CA LYS A 248 29.47 12.36 -24.54
C LYS A 248 28.76 12.65 -23.21
N MET A 249 28.15 11.64 -22.61
CA MET A 249 27.36 11.80 -21.39
C MET A 249 28.28 11.91 -20.17
N ASN A 250 27.96 12.84 -19.25
CA ASN A 250 28.69 12.97 -18.02
C ASN A 250 28.23 11.91 -17.01
N LEU A 251 29.05 10.91 -16.77
CA LEU A 251 28.80 9.86 -15.78
C LEU A 251 29.56 10.17 -14.51
N THR A 252 28.83 10.31 -13.41
CA THR A 252 29.40 10.72 -12.12
C THR A 252 28.92 9.82 -10.99
N SER A 253 29.55 9.95 -9.83
CA SER A 253 29.06 9.42 -8.58
C SER A 253 28.53 10.55 -7.69
N TRP A 254 27.43 10.32 -6.99
CA TRP A 254 26.74 11.33 -6.21
C TRP A 254 25.99 10.74 -5.01
N ASN A 255 25.44 11.58 -4.16
CA ASN A 255 24.44 11.25 -3.14
C ASN A 255 23.33 12.30 -3.16
N TYR A 256 22.14 11.94 -2.71
CA TYR A 256 21.05 12.89 -2.57
C TYR A 256 21.36 13.93 -1.47
N LYS A 257 20.85 15.14 -1.65
CA LYS A 257 20.92 16.17 -0.62
C LYS A 257 20.26 15.66 0.67
N GLY A 258 20.96 15.77 1.79
CA GLY A 258 20.51 15.26 3.09
C GLY A 258 20.91 13.81 3.40
N GLN A 259 21.45 13.05 2.45
CA GLN A 259 22.06 11.75 2.75
C GLN A 259 23.48 11.93 3.30
N ASP A 260 23.86 11.05 4.24
CA ASP A 260 25.25 10.95 4.69
C ASP A 260 26.13 10.41 3.55
N SER A 261 27.00 11.24 3.02
CA SER A 261 27.89 10.90 1.90
C SER A 261 28.89 9.78 2.20
N LYS A 262 29.09 9.41 3.48
CA LYS A 262 29.93 8.27 3.88
C LYS A 262 29.18 6.95 3.82
N GLN A 263 27.85 6.98 3.88
CA GLN A 263 26.99 5.78 3.88
C GLN A 263 26.32 5.54 2.54
N TYR A 264 26.02 6.61 1.79
CA TYR A 264 25.21 6.53 0.57
C TYR A 264 25.95 7.10 -0.62
N ARG A 265 26.18 6.27 -1.63
CA ARG A 265 26.74 6.69 -2.93
C ARG A 265 25.95 6.02 -4.06
N HIS A 266 25.79 6.76 -5.15
CA HIS A 266 25.10 6.36 -6.35
C HIS A 266 25.98 6.66 -7.57
N TYR A 267 25.73 5.99 -8.69
CA TYR A 267 26.41 6.17 -9.96
C TYR A 267 25.39 6.34 -11.07
N GLY A 268 25.70 7.14 -12.08
CA GLY A 268 24.88 7.25 -13.27
C GLY A 268 24.88 8.65 -13.87
N PRO A 269 24.16 8.83 -14.98
CA PRO A 269 23.91 10.14 -15.57
C PRO A 269 22.90 10.93 -14.72
N MET A 270 22.88 12.24 -14.91
CA MET A 270 21.76 13.07 -14.48
C MET A 270 20.59 12.92 -15.46
N ALA A 271 19.37 13.06 -14.96
CA ALA A 271 18.16 12.97 -15.77
C ALA A 271 18.17 13.99 -16.92
N GLN A 272 18.68 15.20 -16.69
CA GLN A 272 18.83 16.24 -17.71
C GLN A 272 19.72 15.80 -18.87
N ASP A 273 20.86 15.16 -18.58
CA ASP A 273 21.79 14.68 -19.61
C ASP A 273 21.18 13.53 -20.39
N PHE A 274 20.53 12.59 -19.70
CA PHE A 274 19.85 11.47 -20.32
C PHE A 274 18.69 11.93 -21.21
N TYR A 275 17.86 12.84 -20.73
CA TYR A 275 16.74 13.40 -21.49
C TYR A 275 17.21 14.19 -22.72
N LYS A 276 18.28 14.99 -22.59
CA LYS A 276 18.86 15.71 -23.73
C LYS A 276 19.38 14.74 -24.82
N ALA A 277 19.90 13.58 -24.42
CA ALA A 277 20.45 12.60 -25.37
C ALA A 277 19.39 11.70 -25.99
N PHE A 278 18.40 11.25 -25.21
CA PHE A 278 17.44 10.20 -25.55
C PHE A 278 15.97 10.57 -25.31
N GLY A 279 15.69 11.75 -24.77
CA GLY A 279 14.35 12.15 -24.34
C GLY A 279 13.36 12.43 -25.46
N GLN A 280 13.75 12.31 -26.74
CA GLN A 280 12.87 12.55 -27.88
C GLN A 280 13.30 11.71 -29.09
N ASP A 281 12.31 11.15 -29.77
CA ASP A 281 12.48 10.46 -31.05
C ASP A 281 11.59 11.09 -32.13
N ALA A 282 11.40 10.38 -33.24
CA ALA A 282 10.57 10.85 -34.36
C ALA A 282 9.06 10.86 -34.06
N TYR A 283 8.62 10.15 -33.02
CA TYR A 283 7.22 9.99 -32.67
C TYR A 283 6.80 10.74 -31.42
N GLY A 284 7.72 10.99 -30.48
CA GLY A 284 7.37 11.64 -29.24
C GLY A 284 8.48 11.76 -28.23
N THR A 285 8.07 11.97 -26.98
CA THR A 285 8.94 12.22 -25.84
C THR A 285 9.14 10.95 -25.01
N ILE A 286 10.38 10.68 -24.59
CA ILE A 286 10.78 9.55 -23.76
C ILE A 286 11.26 10.07 -22.41
N GLY A 287 10.52 9.78 -21.33
CA GLY A 287 10.88 10.20 -19.99
C GLY A 287 10.69 11.70 -19.73
N THR A 288 11.44 12.21 -18.75
CA THR A 288 11.45 13.62 -18.32
C THR A 288 12.86 14.09 -18.02
N ASP A 289 13.05 15.38 -17.90
CA ASP A 289 14.35 15.97 -17.52
C ASP A 289 14.68 15.87 -16.01
N THR A 290 13.77 15.31 -15.21
CA THR A 290 13.94 15.16 -13.76
C THR A 290 13.98 13.72 -13.28
N THR A 291 13.56 12.76 -14.12
CA THR A 291 13.51 11.32 -13.79
C THR A 291 14.02 10.46 -14.95
N ILE A 292 14.61 9.33 -14.63
CA ILE A 292 15.00 8.31 -15.61
C ILE A 292 14.14 7.08 -15.35
N ASN A 293 13.42 6.62 -16.37
CA ASN A 293 12.71 5.34 -16.34
C ASN A 293 13.75 4.22 -16.48
N GLN A 294 13.77 3.29 -15.53
CA GLN A 294 14.73 2.18 -15.52
C GLN A 294 14.61 1.29 -16.76
N ALA A 295 13.39 1.02 -17.23
CA ALA A 295 13.19 0.17 -18.41
C ALA A 295 13.73 0.82 -19.70
N ASP A 296 13.56 2.14 -19.85
CA ASP A 296 14.12 2.88 -20.98
C ASP A 296 15.64 2.97 -20.90
N PHE A 297 16.18 3.15 -19.70
CA PHE A 297 17.63 3.12 -19.45
C PHE A 297 18.25 1.78 -19.83
N ASP A 298 17.61 0.68 -19.43
CA ASP A 298 18.05 -0.68 -19.79
C ASP A 298 17.93 -0.93 -21.30
N GLY A 299 16.89 -0.39 -21.95
CA GLY A 299 16.71 -0.43 -23.39
C GLY A 299 17.84 0.29 -24.14
N VAL A 300 18.21 1.49 -23.70
CA VAL A 300 19.35 2.26 -24.26
C VAL A 300 20.66 1.48 -24.10
N ASN A 301 20.90 0.89 -22.92
CA ASN A 301 22.09 0.08 -22.68
C ASN A 301 22.14 -1.15 -23.58
N LEU A 302 21.01 -1.85 -23.80
CA LEU A 302 20.97 -3.03 -24.67
C LEU A 302 21.23 -2.68 -26.12
N ILE A 303 20.70 -1.57 -26.63
CA ILE A 303 20.99 -1.04 -27.98
C ILE A 303 22.49 -0.75 -28.14
N ALA A 304 23.10 -0.08 -27.14
CA ALA A 304 24.51 0.22 -27.16
C ALA A 304 25.40 -1.04 -27.13
N ILE A 305 25.06 -2.03 -26.30
CA ILE A 305 25.74 -3.32 -26.24
C ILE A 305 25.66 -4.02 -27.59
N GLN A 306 24.48 -4.07 -28.22
CA GLN A 306 24.32 -4.67 -29.55
C GLN A 306 25.19 -3.97 -30.62
N ALA A 307 25.29 -2.65 -30.57
CA ALA A 307 26.15 -1.89 -31.46
C ALA A 307 27.65 -2.18 -31.20
N LEU A 308 28.07 -2.30 -29.94
CA LEU A 308 29.44 -2.70 -29.59
C LEU A 308 29.77 -4.11 -30.08
N VAL A 309 28.89 -5.08 -29.97
CA VAL A 309 29.07 -6.45 -30.50
C VAL A 309 29.37 -6.39 -32.01
N LYS A 310 28.49 -5.72 -32.79
CA LYS A 310 28.67 -5.55 -34.22
C LYS A 310 29.98 -4.87 -34.57
N ARG A 311 30.38 -3.86 -33.83
CA ARG A 311 31.64 -3.13 -34.02
C ARG A 311 32.85 -4.01 -33.72
N THR A 312 32.76 -4.84 -32.69
CA THR A 312 33.83 -5.80 -32.34
C THR A 312 34.02 -6.83 -33.44
N GLU A 313 32.93 -7.42 -33.94
CA GLU A 313 32.99 -8.38 -35.07
C GLU A 313 33.62 -7.77 -36.34
N GLN A 314 33.28 -6.49 -36.62
CA GLN A 314 33.88 -5.79 -37.75
C GLN A 314 35.41 -5.57 -37.56
N LEU A 315 35.80 -5.16 -36.32
CA LEU A 315 37.21 -4.95 -35.99
C LEU A 315 38.00 -6.27 -36.03
N GLU A 316 37.45 -7.36 -35.55
CA GLU A 316 38.05 -8.70 -35.64
C GLU A 316 38.26 -9.13 -37.12
N LYS A 317 37.25 -8.90 -37.95
CA LYS A 317 37.39 -9.17 -39.41
C LYS A 317 38.50 -8.31 -40.04
N GLN A 318 38.47 -6.99 -39.79
CA GLN A 318 39.51 -6.08 -40.32
C GLN A 318 40.89 -6.46 -39.82
N ASN A 319 41.05 -6.87 -38.59
CA ASN A 319 42.32 -7.30 -38.01
C ASN A 319 42.82 -8.59 -38.71
N ASN A 320 41.95 -9.55 -38.97
CA ASN A 320 42.30 -10.78 -39.70
C ASN A 320 42.68 -10.47 -41.14
N ASP A 321 41.95 -9.59 -41.84
CA ASP A 321 42.29 -9.15 -43.21
C ASP A 321 43.67 -8.48 -43.23
N LEU A 322 43.96 -7.55 -42.27
CA LEU A 322 45.28 -6.92 -42.16
C LEU A 322 46.40 -7.91 -41.85
N LEU A 323 46.15 -8.93 -41.02
CA LEU A 323 47.12 -9.99 -40.74
C LEU A 323 47.45 -10.81 -42.00
N MET A 324 46.46 -11.12 -42.85
CA MET A 324 46.65 -11.80 -44.11
C MET A 324 47.48 -10.94 -45.08
N GLU A 325 47.14 -9.65 -45.27
CA GLU A 325 47.89 -8.72 -46.07
C GLU A 325 49.37 -8.58 -45.59
N LEU A 326 49.56 -8.49 -44.28
CA LEU A 326 50.92 -8.43 -43.70
C LEU A 326 51.71 -9.70 -43.96
N ALA A 327 51.07 -10.87 -43.94
CA ALA A 327 51.72 -12.15 -44.28
C ALA A 327 52.12 -12.21 -45.76
N GLU A 328 51.27 -11.72 -46.66
CA GLU A 328 51.55 -11.64 -48.09
C GLU A 328 52.74 -10.69 -48.38
N ILE A 329 52.78 -9.48 -47.78
CA ILE A 329 53.86 -8.53 -47.90
C ILE A 329 55.16 -9.13 -47.39
N LYS A 330 55.18 -9.81 -46.24
CA LYS A 330 56.34 -10.50 -45.71
C LYS A 330 56.86 -11.61 -46.68
N ALA A 331 55.97 -12.38 -47.29
CA ALA A 331 56.33 -13.41 -48.26
C ALA A 331 56.96 -12.80 -49.53
N GLN A 332 56.42 -11.67 -50.03
CA GLN A 332 56.97 -10.96 -51.21
C GLN A 332 58.36 -10.41 -50.94
N LEU A 333 58.56 -9.80 -49.75
CA LEU A 333 59.89 -9.29 -49.34
C LEU A 333 60.94 -10.40 -49.18
N ALA A 334 60.54 -11.56 -48.63
CA ALA A 334 61.40 -12.71 -48.49
C ALA A 334 61.76 -13.34 -49.88
N GLY A 335 60.80 -13.31 -50.84
CA GLY A 335 61.01 -13.74 -52.21
C GLY A 335 61.98 -12.83 -52.98
N SER A 336 61.84 -11.53 -52.86
CA SER A 336 62.70 -10.52 -53.49
C SER A 336 64.13 -10.50 -52.95
N ALA A 337 64.35 -10.85 -51.71
CA ALA A 337 65.66 -10.99 -51.08
C ALA A 337 66.44 -12.23 -51.57
N ARG A 338 65.79 -13.22 -52.20
CA ARG A 338 66.38 -14.47 -52.67
C ARG A 338 66.80 -14.44 -54.13
N THR A 339 66.64 -13.30 -54.87
CA THR A 339 67.12 -13.22 -56.28
C THR A 339 68.55 -12.67 -56.27
N PRO A 340 69.64 -13.53 -56.44
CA PRO A 340 70.99 -13.01 -56.51
C PRO A 340 71.11 -12.34 -57.89
N GLY A 341 71.56 -11.08 -57.91
CA GLY A 341 71.85 -10.35 -59.12
C GLY A 341 72.89 -11.10 -59.96
N LYS A 342 72.48 -11.58 -61.12
CA LYS A 342 73.44 -12.06 -62.15
C LYS A 342 74.24 -10.85 -62.66
N GLY A 343 75.32 -10.54 -61.92
CA GLY A 343 76.32 -9.61 -62.34
C GLY A 343 77.01 -10.17 -63.57
N LYS A 344 76.73 -9.63 -64.76
CA LYS A 344 77.55 -9.84 -65.95
C LYS A 344 78.92 -9.24 -65.70
N ARG A 345 79.93 -10.08 -65.35
CA ARG A 345 81.34 -9.73 -65.49
C ARG A 345 81.65 -9.57 -66.97
N LYS A 346 81.76 -8.35 -67.51
CA LYS A 346 82.41 -8.05 -68.71
C LYS A 346 83.96 -8.23 -68.48
N GLY A 347 84.52 -9.28 -69.17
CA GLY A 347 85.98 -9.44 -69.18
C GLY A 347 86.58 -8.32 -70.00
N ILE A 348 87.51 -7.61 -69.39
CA ILE A 348 88.45 -6.71 -70.10
C ILE A 348 89.61 -7.57 -70.58
N ILE A 349 89.74 -7.77 -71.92
CA ILE A 349 90.89 -8.33 -72.52
C ILE A 349 91.90 -7.20 -72.66
N ALA A 350 93.06 -7.31 -71.96
CA ALA A 350 94.19 -6.46 -72.16
C ALA A 350 95.03 -7.02 -73.27
N ASN A 351 95.21 -6.27 -74.32
CA ASN A 351 96.32 -6.45 -75.27
C ASN A 351 97.39 -5.36 -75.03
N ARG A 352 98.55 -5.88 -74.72
CA ARG A 352 99.91 -5.23 -74.64
C ARG A 352 100.12 -4.08 -73.73
#